data_420180e584a7e79364c8c487a77dd307
#
_entry.id   420180e584a7e79364c8c487a77dd307
#
_cell.length_a   1.000
_cell.length_b   1.000
_cell.length_c   1.000
_cell.angle_alpha   90.00
_cell.angle_beta   90.00
_cell.angle_gamma   90.00
#
_symmetry.space_group_name_H-M   'P 1'
#
loop_
_entity.id
_entity.type
_entity.pdbx_description
1 polymer ?
#
loop_
_entity_poly.entity_id
_entity_poly.type
_entity_poly.pdbx_seq_one_letter_code
_entity_poly.pdbx_strand_id
1 'polypeptide(L)'
;YEISLGLVGSEMCIRDRVWLFTGQGSHWRTMGQTMYQHSTAFADTLDRCFSACSEMLMPSLREAMFNPDSAQLDNMAWAQPAIVAFEIAMAAHWRAEGLKPDFAIGHSVGEFAAAVVCGHYTIEQVMPLVCRRGALMQQCASGAMVAVFADEDTLMPLARQFELDLAANNGTQHTVFSGPEARLAVFCATLSQHDINYRRLSVTGAAHSALLEPILDRFQDACAGLHAEPGQIPIISTLTADVIDESTLNQADYWRRHMRQPVRFIQSIQVAHQLGARVFLEMGPDAQLVACGQREYRDNAYWIASARRNKEASDVLNQALLQLYAAGVALPWADLLAGDGQRIAAPCYPFDTERYWKERVSPACEPADAALSAGLEVASRAATALDLPRLEALKQCATRLHAIYVDQLVQRCTGDAIENGVDAMTIMRRGRLLPRYQQLLQRLLNNCVVDGDYRCTDGRYVRARPIEHQQRESLLTELAGYCEGFQAIPDTIARAGDRLYEMMSGAEEPVAIIFPQSASDGVEVLYQEFSFGRYFNQIAAGVLRGIVQTRQPRQPLRILEVGGGTGGTTAWLLPELNGVPALEYHF
;
A
#
# COMPACT_ATOMS: atom_id res chain seq x y z
N TYR A 1 -7.76 8.61 26.83
CA TYR A 1 -8.03 9.58 25.75
C TYR A 1 -7.93 8.99 24.33
N GLU A 2 -7.54 7.72 24.16
CA GLU A 2 -7.26 7.16 22.83
C GLU A 2 -8.26 6.10 22.32
N ILE A 3 -9.30 5.77 23.08
CA ILE A 3 -10.18 4.62 22.77
C ILE A 3 -11.15 4.90 21.61
N SER A 4 -11.57 6.17 21.41
CA SER A 4 -12.54 6.51 20.35
C SER A 4 -11.91 6.78 18.97
N LEU A 5 -10.61 7.08 18.92
CA LEU A 5 -9.91 7.37 17.66
C LEU A 5 -9.43 6.12 16.91
N GLY A 6 -9.42 4.95 17.55
CA GLY A 6 -8.90 3.70 16.98
C GLY A 6 -9.81 3.01 15.97
N LEU A 7 -11.11 3.30 15.95
CA LEU A 7 -12.08 2.60 15.12
C LEU A 7 -12.56 3.38 13.87
N VAL A 8 -12.32 4.69 13.80
CA VAL A 8 -12.89 5.53 12.74
C VAL A 8 -11.87 6.37 11.97
N GLY A 9 -10.60 6.42 12.35
CA GLY A 9 -9.70 7.45 11.83
C GLY A 9 -8.46 7.00 11.04
N SER A 10 -8.11 5.71 10.99
CA SER A 10 -6.81 5.28 10.42
C SER A 10 -6.84 4.87 8.95
N GLU A 11 -7.99 4.65 8.36
CA GLU A 11 -8.07 4.14 6.98
C GLU A 11 -7.90 5.22 5.88
N MET A 12 -7.97 6.50 6.22
CA MET A 12 -7.95 7.58 5.23
C MET A 12 -6.55 7.99 4.74
N CYS A 13 -5.46 7.49 5.32
CA CYS A 13 -4.10 7.97 5.01
C CYS A 13 -3.06 6.90 4.68
N ILE A 14 -3.37 5.59 4.71
CA ILE A 14 -2.39 4.55 4.37
C ILE A 14 -2.62 4.15 2.92
N ARG A 15 -1.71 4.59 2.07
CA ARG A 15 -1.65 4.16 0.67
C ARG A 15 -0.55 3.12 0.57
N ASP A 16 -0.94 1.85 0.41
CA ASP A 16 0.03 0.77 0.26
C ASP A 16 0.89 0.98 -0.99
N ARG A 17 2.17 0.65 -0.84
CA ARG A 17 3.22 0.86 -1.85
C ARG A 17 3.55 -0.44 -2.53
N VAL A 18 3.53 -0.40 -3.84
CA VAL A 18 3.94 -1.53 -4.69
C VAL A 18 5.25 -1.19 -5.38
N TRP A 19 6.22 -2.07 -5.30
CA TRP A 19 7.40 -2.00 -6.15
C TRP A 19 7.19 -2.85 -7.39
N LEU A 20 7.43 -2.23 -8.55
CA LEU A 20 7.27 -2.85 -9.87
C LEU A 20 8.64 -3.19 -10.45
N PHE A 21 8.80 -4.42 -10.90
CA PHE A 21 10.02 -4.92 -11.52
C PHE A 21 9.75 -5.23 -12.99
N THR A 22 10.55 -4.66 -13.87
CA THR A 22 10.31 -4.67 -15.32
C THR A 22 10.73 -5.97 -15.98
N GLY A 23 10.21 -6.18 -17.18
CA GLY A 23 10.63 -7.26 -18.06
C GLY A 23 11.68 -6.83 -19.09
N GLN A 24 11.93 -7.74 -20.02
CA GLN A 24 12.82 -7.51 -21.14
C GLN A 24 12.37 -6.32 -22.00
N GLY A 25 13.33 -5.52 -22.47
CA GLY A 25 13.09 -4.31 -23.28
C GLY A 25 13.30 -3.00 -22.53
N SER A 26 13.42 -3.05 -21.20
CA SER A 26 13.71 -1.87 -20.37
C SER A 26 15.18 -1.48 -20.34
N HIS A 27 16.08 -2.43 -20.63
CA HIS A 27 17.54 -2.25 -20.57
C HIS A 27 18.09 -1.32 -21.65
N TRP A 28 19.22 -0.70 -21.35
CA TRP A 28 19.99 0.15 -22.27
C TRP A 28 21.47 0.19 -21.83
N ARG A 29 22.35 0.55 -22.76
CA ARG A 29 23.79 0.61 -22.51
C ARG A 29 24.10 1.70 -21.50
N THR A 30 25.00 1.45 -20.57
CA THR A 30 25.40 2.30 -19.44
C THR A 30 24.32 2.52 -18.37
N MET A 31 23.21 1.76 -18.41
CA MET A 31 22.20 1.83 -17.34
C MET A 31 22.83 1.52 -15.97
N GLY A 32 22.52 2.33 -14.98
CA GLY A 32 23.04 2.19 -13.62
C GLY A 32 24.45 2.73 -13.39
N GLN A 33 25.19 3.18 -14.41
CA GLN A 33 26.58 3.63 -14.25
C GLN A 33 26.68 4.85 -13.31
N THR A 34 25.82 5.81 -13.45
CA THR A 34 25.76 6.99 -12.55
C THR A 34 25.38 6.57 -11.13
N MET A 35 24.39 5.68 -10.98
CA MET A 35 23.99 5.17 -9.67
C MET A 35 25.10 4.39 -8.98
N TYR A 36 25.84 3.60 -9.74
CA TYR A 36 27.02 2.85 -9.25
C TYR A 36 28.10 3.77 -8.67
N GLN A 37 28.24 4.98 -9.20
CA GLN A 37 29.22 5.98 -8.73
C GLN A 37 28.76 6.75 -7.49
N HIS A 38 27.44 6.92 -7.30
CA HIS A 38 26.88 7.84 -6.31
C HIS A 38 26.09 7.18 -5.18
N SER A 39 25.77 5.89 -5.28
CA SER A 39 25.04 5.17 -4.25
C SER A 39 25.79 3.91 -3.84
N THR A 40 26.34 3.89 -2.64
CA THR A 40 27.06 2.73 -2.09
C THR A 40 26.17 1.49 -2.03
N ALA A 41 24.91 1.63 -1.56
CA ALA A 41 23.98 0.51 -1.48
C ALA A 41 23.67 -0.10 -2.86
N PHE A 42 23.55 0.74 -3.89
CA PHE A 42 23.39 0.29 -5.27
C PHE A 42 24.64 -0.42 -5.77
N ALA A 43 25.83 0.18 -5.56
CA ALA A 43 27.11 -0.36 -6.04
C ALA A 43 27.43 -1.71 -5.40
N ASP A 44 27.38 -1.81 -4.08
CA ASP A 44 27.66 -3.04 -3.33
C ASP A 44 26.74 -4.20 -3.76
N THR A 45 25.45 -3.88 -3.95
CA THR A 45 24.46 -4.87 -4.38
C THR A 45 24.70 -5.30 -5.83
N LEU A 46 25.02 -4.35 -6.70
CA LEU A 46 25.32 -4.64 -8.10
C LEU A 46 26.61 -5.48 -8.24
N ASP A 47 27.63 -5.19 -7.43
CA ASP A 47 28.87 -5.99 -7.41
C ASP A 47 28.63 -7.42 -6.93
N ARG A 48 27.72 -7.64 -5.98
CA ARG A 48 27.28 -9.00 -5.61
C ARG A 48 26.60 -9.71 -6.79
N CYS A 49 25.74 -9.01 -7.54
CA CYS A 49 25.13 -9.58 -8.75
C CYS A 49 26.17 -9.92 -9.80
N PHE A 50 27.16 -9.04 -10.03
CA PHE A 50 28.27 -9.31 -10.96
C PHE A 50 29.08 -10.54 -10.54
N SER A 51 29.39 -10.65 -9.26
CA SER A 51 30.14 -11.79 -8.71
C SER A 51 29.37 -13.10 -8.89
N ALA A 52 28.06 -13.10 -8.66
CA ALA A 52 27.22 -14.29 -8.83
C ALA A 52 27.11 -14.79 -10.29
N CYS A 53 27.41 -13.93 -11.28
CA CYS A 53 27.39 -14.25 -12.70
C CYS A 53 28.79 -14.47 -13.30
N SER A 54 29.88 -14.30 -12.54
CA SER A 54 31.24 -14.15 -13.06
C SER A 54 31.74 -15.35 -13.86
N GLU A 55 31.32 -16.56 -13.51
CA GLU A 55 31.71 -17.80 -14.21
C GLU A 55 30.83 -18.13 -15.43
N MET A 56 29.70 -17.42 -15.59
CA MET A 56 28.69 -17.76 -16.60
C MET A 56 28.72 -16.86 -17.83
N LEU A 57 29.26 -15.66 -17.70
CA LEU A 57 29.18 -14.61 -18.73
C LEU A 57 30.60 -14.12 -19.12
N MET A 58 30.92 -14.25 -20.41
CA MET A 58 32.15 -13.72 -21.00
C MET A 58 31.82 -12.98 -22.31
N PRO A 59 31.99 -11.64 -22.41
CA PRO A 59 32.54 -10.74 -21.38
C PRO A 59 31.63 -10.65 -20.13
N SER A 60 32.18 -10.12 -19.04
CA SER A 60 31.48 -10.04 -17.77
C SER A 60 30.19 -9.18 -17.86
N LEU A 61 29.23 -9.42 -16.96
CA LEU A 61 27.98 -8.63 -16.90
C LEU A 61 28.29 -7.14 -16.69
N ARG A 62 29.29 -6.82 -15.87
CA ARG A 62 29.74 -5.43 -15.65
C ARG A 62 30.22 -4.77 -16.95
N GLU A 63 31.03 -5.47 -17.72
CA GLU A 63 31.54 -4.97 -19.00
C GLU A 63 30.38 -4.78 -20.00
N ALA A 64 29.45 -5.74 -20.08
CA ALA A 64 28.29 -5.66 -20.94
C ALA A 64 27.41 -4.45 -20.59
N MET A 65 27.22 -4.15 -19.30
CA MET A 65 26.37 -3.05 -18.85
C MET A 65 27.01 -1.68 -19.02
N PHE A 66 28.32 -1.53 -18.74
CA PHE A 66 28.97 -0.22 -18.60
C PHE A 66 29.83 0.19 -19.82
N ASN A 67 30.10 -0.72 -20.75
CA ASN A 67 30.76 -0.35 -21.98
C ASN A 67 29.72 0.18 -23.00
N PRO A 68 29.81 1.45 -23.41
CA PRO A 68 28.83 2.06 -24.34
C PRO A 68 28.87 1.42 -25.73
N ASP A 69 29.99 0.79 -26.11
CA ASP A 69 30.18 0.13 -27.42
C ASP A 69 29.79 -1.35 -27.39
N SER A 70 29.43 -1.90 -26.23
CA SER A 70 29.05 -3.30 -26.09
C SER A 70 27.74 -3.62 -26.78
N ALA A 71 27.72 -4.60 -27.68
CA ALA A 71 26.49 -5.16 -28.26
C ALA A 71 25.89 -6.31 -27.41
N GLN A 72 26.49 -6.66 -26.28
CA GLN A 72 26.11 -7.84 -25.50
C GLN A 72 24.69 -7.71 -24.93
N LEU A 73 24.26 -6.50 -24.56
CA LEU A 73 22.90 -6.28 -24.06
C LEU A 73 21.80 -6.49 -25.12
N ASP A 74 22.17 -6.58 -26.39
CA ASP A 74 21.22 -6.96 -27.45
C ASP A 74 20.91 -8.49 -27.39
N ASN A 75 21.68 -9.26 -26.61
CA ASN A 75 21.53 -10.69 -26.41
C ASN A 75 20.83 -10.99 -25.08
N MET A 76 19.83 -11.86 -25.11
CA MET A 76 19.03 -12.23 -23.93
C MET A 76 19.87 -12.81 -22.78
N ALA A 77 20.98 -13.48 -23.09
CA ALA A 77 21.86 -14.06 -22.07
C ALA A 77 22.51 -12.99 -21.17
N TRP A 78 22.68 -11.75 -21.67
CA TRP A 78 23.17 -10.61 -20.89
C TRP A 78 22.04 -9.66 -20.48
N ALA A 79 21.06 -9.42 -21.36
CA ALA A 79 19.99 -8.47 -21.11
C ALA A 79 19.17 -8.84 -19.85
N GLN A 80 18.80 -10.12 -19.69
CA GLN A 80 18.00 -10.54 -18.55
C GLN A 80 18.73 -10.40 -17.21
N PRO A 81 19.95 -10.93 -17.02
CA PRO A 81 20.66 -10.71 -15.76
C PRO A 81 21.02 -9.25 -15.52
N ALA A 82 21.22 -8.43 -16.56
CA ALA A 82 21.46 -7.01 -16.42
C ALA A 82 20.24 -6.26 -15.86
N ILE A 83 19.04 -6.58 -16.34
CA ILE A 83 17.78 -6.00 -15.82
C ILE A 83 17.61 -6.41 -14.36
N VAL A 84 17.66 -7.69 -14.04
CA VAL A 84 17.47 -8.21 -12.69
C VAL A 84 18.50 -7.64 -11.71
N ALA A 85 19.79 -7.57 -12.11
CA ALA A 85 20.85 -6.98 -11.29
C ALA A 85 20.59 -5.49 -11.00
N PHE A 86 20.20 -4.71 -12.03
CA PHE A 86 19.85 -3.31 -11.88
C PHE A 86 18.69 -3.13 -10.90
N GLU A 87 17.64 -3.91 -11.02
CA GLU A 87 16.42 -3.81 -10.22
C GLU A 87 16.66 -4.15 -8.75
N ILE A 88 17.44 -5.21 -8.47
CA ILE A 88 17.83 -5.56 -7.10
C ILE A 88 18.69 -4.45 -6.49
N ALA A 89 19.63 -3.88 -7.26
CA ALA A 89 20.46 -2.77 -6.81
C ALA A 89 19.65 -1.49 -6.57
N MET A 90 18.68 -1.17 -7.44
CA MET A 90 17.77 -0.03 -7.26
C MET A 90 16.89 -0.20 -6.02
N ALA A 91 16.40 -1.40 -5.79
CA ALA A 91 15.63 -1.72 -4.58
C ALA A 91 16.50 -1.58 -3.31
N ALA A 92 17.77 -1.93 -3.36
CA ALA A 92 18.72 -1.74 -2.26
C ALA A 92 18.97 -0.24 -2.00
N HIS A 93 19.09 0.59 -3.05
CA HIS A 93 19.17 2.04 -2.90
C HIS A 93 17.94 2.59 -2.17
N TRP A 94 16.72 2.30 -2.64
CA TRP A 94 15.51 2.80 -2.00
C TRP A 94 15.33 2.32 -0.55
N ARG A 95 15.80 1.10 -0.24
CA ARG A 95 15.83 0.62 1.15
C ARG A 95 16.81 1.39 2.01
N ALA A 96 17.97 1.74 1.49
CA ALA A 96 18.94 2.60 2.19
C ALA A 96 18.37 4.00 2.45
N GLU A 97 17.53 4.50 1.53
CA GLU A 97 16.75 5.74 1.71
C GLU A 97 15.53 5.57 2.64
N GLY A 98 15.41 4.43 3.34
CA GLY A 98 14.35 4.17 4.31
C GLY A 98 13.00 3.73 3.74
N LEU A 99 12.90 3.48 2.42
CA LEU A 99 11.65 3.04 1.78
C LEU A 99 11.53 1.51 1.78
N LYS A 100 10.30 1.04 1.99
CA LYS A 100 9.95 -0.39 1.88
C LYS A 100 8.60 -0.52 1.15
N PRO A 101 8.44 -1.54 0.30
CA PRO A 101 7.15 -1.82 -0.31
C PRO A 101 6.26 -2.63 0.64
N ASP A 102 4.96 -2.56 0.41
CA ASP A 102 3.96 -3.41 1.04
C ASP A 102 3.65 -4.63 0.16
N PHE A 103 3.85 -4.49 -1.17
CA PHE A 103 3.77 -5.56 -2.17
C PHE A 103 4.84 -5.40 -3.24
N ALA A 104 5.13 -6.49 -3.95
CA ALA A 104 5.96 -6.48 -5.15
C ALA A 104 5.23 -7.16 -6.32
N ILE A 105 5.43 -6.63 -7.53
CA ILE A 105 4.94 -7.21 -8.79
C ILE A 105 6.09 -7.25 -9.78
N GLY A 106 6.38 -8.42 -10.32
CA GLY A 106 7.41 -8.60 -11.34
C GLY A 106 6.81 -8.91 -12.71
N HIS A 107 7.19 -8.16 -13.73
CA HIS A 107 6.79 -8.43 -15.11
C HIS A 107 7.78 -9.42 -15.74
N SER A 108 7.34 -10.63 -16.03
CA SER A 108 8.21 -11.66 -16.63
C SER A 108 9.52 -11.84 -15.82
N VAL A 109 10.69 -11.63 -16.42
CA VAL A 109 11.98 -11.80 -15.73
C VAL A 109 12.13 -10.96 -14.46
N GLY A 110 11.43 -9.83 -14.36
CA GLY A 110 11.41 -8.99 -13.16
C GLY A 110 10.84 -9.68 -11.92
N GLU A 111 10.06 -10.76 -12.07
CA GLU A 111 9.56 -11.51 -10.91
C GLU A 111 10.67 -12.20 -10.12
N PHE A 112 11.82 -12.52 -10.77
CA PHE A 112 13.02 -13.00 -10.08
C PHE A 112 13.65 -11.91 -9.21
N ALA A 113 13.70 -10.66 -9.70
CA ALA A 113 14.15 -9.53 -8.89
C ALA A 113 13.20 -9.28 -7.72
N ALA A 114 11.88 -9.31 -7.95
CA ALA A 114 10.88 -9.21 -6.90
C ALA A 114 11.08 -10.28 -5.82
N ALA A 115 11.31 -11.54 -6.20
CA ALA A 115 11.51 -12.64 -5.26
C ALA A 115 12.77 -12.47 -4.38
N VAL A 116 13.86 -11.93 -4.94
CA VAL A 116 15.05 -11.58 -4.16
C VAL A 116 14.77 -10.42 -3.22
N VAL A 117 14.16 -9.36 -3.71
CA VAL A 117 13.87 -8.15 -2.92
C VAL A 117 12.86 -8.45 -1.81
N CYS A 118 11.91 -9.33 -2.03
CA CYS A 118 10.95 -9.76 -1.01
C CYS A 118 11.54 -10.75 0.02
N GLY A 119 12.77 -11.24 -0.21
CA GLY A 119 13.49 -12.11 0.73
C GLY A 119 13.15 -13.60 0.56
N HIS A 120 12.56 -14.00 -0.55
CA HIS A 120 12.33 -15.41 -0.84
C HIS A 120 13.57 -16.14 -1.35
N TYR A 121 14.44 -15.45 -2.08
CA TYR A 121 15.70 -15.98 -2.60
C TYR A 121 16.86 -15.04 -2.32
N THR A 122 18.08 -15.60 -2.42
CA THR A 122 19.31 -14.80 -2.41
C THR A 122 19.71 -14.40 -3.84
N ILE A 123 20.58 -13.39 -3.93
CA ILE A 123 21.21 -12.99 -5.21
C ILE A 123 21.96 -14.16 -5.83
N GLU A 124 22.66 -14.92 -5.01
CA GLU A 124 23.51 -16.04 -5.40
C GLU A 124 22.72 -17.23 -5.97
N GLN A 125 21.45 -17.38 -5.56
CA GLN A 125 20.53 -18.37 -6.13
C GLN A 125 19.95 -17.91 -7.46
N VAL A 126 19.52 -16.65 -7.54
CA VAL A 126 18.72 -16.15 -8.67
C VAL A 126 19.59 -15.74 -9.85
N MET A 127 20.71 -15.06 -9.64
CA MET A 127 21.50 -14.52 -10.74
C MET A 127 22.03 -15.59 -11.70
N PRO A 128 22.60 -16.72 -11.22
CA PRO A 128 22.99 -17.81 -12.12
C PRO A 128 21.81 -18.41 -12.90
N LEU A 129 20.64 -18.53 -12.25
CA LEU A 129 19.43 -19.04 -12.91
C LEU A 129 18.94 -18.11 -14.03
N VAL A 130 18.96 -16.79 -13.81
CA VAL A 130 18.57 -15.79 -14.81
C VAL A 130 19.54 -15.79 -16.00
N CYS A 131 20.85 -15.94 -15.75
CA CYS A 131 21.85 -16.15 -16.82
C CYS A 131 21.51 -17.40 -17.66
N ARG A 132 21.20 -18.52 -16.99
CA ARG A 132 20.80 -19.75 -17.66
C ARG A 132 19.50 -19.61 -18.44
N ARG A 133 18.51 -18.90 -17.86
CA ARG A 133 17.24 -18.57 -18.52
C ARG A 133 17.48 -17.81 -19.83
N GLY A 134 18.26 -16.75 -19.79
CA GLY A 134 18.61 -15.94 -20.97
C GLY A 134 19.35 -16.75 -22.03
N ALA A 135 20.35 -17.55 -21.62
CA ALA A 135 21.11 -18.40 -22.51
C ALA A 135 20.25 -19.51 -23.18
N LEU A 136 19.32 -20.10 -22.46
CA LEU A 136 18.36 -21.07 -23.02
C LEU A 136 17.44 -20.42 -24.03
N MET A 137 16.85 -19.25 -23.70
CA MET A 137 15.97 -18.51 -24.60
C MET A 137 16.70 -18.08 -25.90
N GLN A 138 17.98 -17.76 -25.82
CA GLN A 138 18.78 -17.40 -26.98
C GLN A 138 18.96 -18.58 -27.97
N GLN A 139 18.80 -19.84 -27.51
CA GLN A 139 18.90 -21.04 -28.35
C GLN A 139 17.59 -21.35 -29.10
N CYS A 140 16.48 -20.66 -28.76
CA CYS A 140 15.20 -20.89 -29.40
C CYS A 140 15.16 -20.35 -30.83
N ALA A 141 14.23 -20.85 -31.62
CA ALA A 141 13.99 -20.37 -32.96
C ALA A 141 13.70 -18.85 -32.98
N SER A 142 14.13 -18.19 -34.04
CA SER A 142 13.88 -16.77 -34.24
C SER A 142 12.38 -16.48 -34.22
N GLY A 143 11.98 -15.48 -33.46
CA GLY A 143 10.63 -15.00 -33.35
C GLY A 143 10.59 -13.52 -33.03
N ALA A 144 9.38 -12.97 -32.97
CA ALA A 144 9.18 -11.56 -32.68
C ALA A 144 7.98 -11.33 -31.75
N MET A 145 7.83 -10.09 -31.30
CA MET A 145 6.74 -9.67 -30.43
C MET A 145 6.14 -8.36 -30.96
N VAL A 146 4.83 -8.21 -30.80
CA VAL A 146 4.08 -7.02 -31.17
C VAL A 146 3.14 -6.60 -30.04
N ALA A 147 3.20 -5.32 -29.67
CA ALA A 147 2.20 -4.70 -28.83
C ALA A 147 1.05 -4.20 -29.70
N VAL A 148 -0.17 -4.57 -29.38
CA VAL A 148 -1.40 -4.20 -30.08
C VAL A 148 -2.28 -3.41 -29.13
N PHE A 149 -2.83 -2.29 -29.61
CA PHE A 149 -3.62 -1.36 -28.81
C PHE A 149 -5.12 -1.63 -28.99
N ALA A 150 -5.54 -2.81 -28.56
CA ALA A 150 -6.93 -3.26 -28.49
C ALA A 150 -7.09 -4.30 -27.38
N ASP A 151 -8.32 -4.64 -27.02
CA ASP A 151 -8.62 -5.60 -25.96
C ASP A 151 -8.31 -7.05 -26.36
N GLU A 152 -8.03 -7.86 -25.35
CA GLU A 152 -7.64 -9.27 -25.50
C GLU A 152 -8.74 -10.09 -26.22
N ASP A 153 -10.01 -9.90 -25.83
CA ASP A 153 -11.13 -10.71 -26.34
C ASP A 153 -11.33 -10.48 -27.84
N THR A 154 -11.17 -9.26 -28.31
CA THR A 154 -11.21 -8.90 -29.73
C THR A 154 -10.05 -9.51 -30.51
N LEU A 155 -8.85 -9.52 -29.93
CA LEU A 155 -7.63 -9.93 -30.64
C LEU A 155 -7.38 -11.45 -30.61
N MET A 156 -7.79 -12.16 -29.57
CA MET A 156 -7.52 -13.59 -29.42
C MET A 156 -8.03 -14.46 -30.57
N PRO A 157 -9.26 -14.27 -31.11
CA PRO A 157 -9.72 -15.04 -32.27
C PRO A 157 -8.81 -14.86 -33.49
N LEU A 158 -8.37 -13.63 -33.74
CA LEU A 158 -7.48 -13.30 -34.84
C LEU A 158 -6.08 -13.89 -34.62
N ALA A 159 -5.49 -13.72 -33.43
CA ALA A 159 -4.17 -14.25 -33.11
C ALA A 159 -4.10 -15.77 -33.25
N ARG A 160 -5.16 -16.50 -32.87
CA ARG A 160 -5.26 -17.96 -33.04
C ARG A 160 -5.23 -18.40 -34.50
N GLN A 161 -5.79 -17.62 -35.44
CA GLN A 161 -5.74 -17.93 -36.88
C GLN A 161 -4.29 -17.93 -37.40
N PHE A 162 -3.42 -17.10 -36.80
CA PHE A 162 -2.00 -17.01 -37.14
C PHE A 162 -1.10 -17.85 -36.22
N GLU A 163 -1.70 -18.67 -35.34
CA GLU A 163 -0.96 -19.48 -34.33
C GLU A 163 0.05 -18.64 -33.55
N LEU A 164 -0.39 -17.45 -33.09
CA LEU A 164 0.38 -16.57 -32.19
C LEU A 164 -0.08 -16.79 -30.75
N ASP A 165 0.87 -16.69 -29.83
CA ASP A 165 0.60 -16.75 -28.40
C ASP A 165 0.40 -15.35 -27.83
N LEU A 166 -0.51 -15.25 -26.85
CA LEU A 166 -0.58 -14.10 -25.96
C LEU A 166 0.65 -14.10 -25.08
N ALA A 167 1.48 -13.06 -25.16
CA ALA A 167 2.68 -12.93 -24.34
C ALA A 167 2.44 -12.10 -23.08
N ALA A 168 1.66 -11.02 -23.18
CA ALA A 168 1.33 -10.20 -22.02
C ALA A 168 -0.01 -9.47 -22.22
N ASN A 169 -0.72 -9.27 -21.11
CA ASN A 169 -1.82 -8.33 -21.01
C ASN A 169 -1.39 -7.19 -20.07
N ASN A 170 -1.01 -6.04 -20.67
CA ASN A 170 -0.46 -4.89 -19.98
C ASN A 170 -1.48 -3.78 -19.70
N GLY A 171 -2.72 -3.94 -20.18
CA GLY A 171 -3.80 -2.99 -20.01
C GLY A 171 -5.04 -3.44 -20.77
N THR A 172 -6.19 -2.82 -20.49
CA THR A 172 -7.47 -3.14 -21.15
C THR A 172 -7.41 -2.99 -22.67
N GLN A 173 -6.58 -2.07 -23.15
CA GLN A 173 -6.30 -1.79 -24.55
C GLN A 173 -4.79 -1.92 -24.87
N HIS A 174 -4.09 -2.85 -24.22
CA HIS A 174 -2.65 -3.03 -24.45
C HIS A 174 -2.24 -4.49 -24.28
N THR A 175 -2.28 -5.22 -25.35
CA THR A 175 -2.01 -6.66 -25.44
C THR A 175 -0.73 -6.91 -26.22
N VAL A 176 0.08 -7.89 -25.83
CA VAL A 176 1.31 -8.27 -26.51
C VAL A 176 1.18 -9.70 -27.04
N PHE A 177 1.46 -9.87 -28.33
CA PHE A 177 1.51 -11.17 -28.98
C PHE A 177 2.94 -11.52 -29.39
N SER A 178 3.25 -12.82 -29.36
CA SER A 178 4.54 -13.36 -29.71
C SER A 178 4.42 -14.64 -30.55
N GLY A 179 5.42 -14.89 -31.36
CA GLY A 179 5.49 -16.09 -32.20
C GLY A 179 6.51 -15.99 -33.33
N PRO A 180 6.43 -16.90 -34.32
CA PRO A 180 7.31 -16.88 -35.48
C PRO A 180 7.19 -15.58 -36.28
N GLU A 181 8.35 -15.02 -36.68
CA GLU A 181 8.45 -13.73 -37.38
C GLU A 181 7.52 -13.64 -38.59
N ALA A 182 7.48 -14.69 -39.45
CA ALA A 182 6.67 -14.70 -40.65
C ALA A 182 5.16 -14.61 -40.35
N ARG A 183 4.68 -15.32 -39.33
CA ARG A 183 3.27 -15.28 -38.90
C ARG A 183 2.89 -13.94 -38.32
N LEU A 184 3.77 -13.40 -37.49
CA LEU A 184 3.58 -12.10 -36.87
C LEU A 184 3.54 -10.96 -37.91
N ALA A 185 4.34 -11.05 -39.01
CA ALA A 185 4.30 -10.10 -40.11
C ALA A 185 2.93 -10.07 -40.80
N VAL A 186 2.34 -11.25 -41.07
CA VAL A 186 0.99 -11.37 -41.67
C VAL A 186 -0.08 -10.82 -40.71
N PHE A 187 0.03 -11.16 -39.41
CA PHE A 187 -0.86 -10.64 -38.38
C PHE A 187 -0.83 -9.11 -38.34
N CYS A 188 0.35 -8.48 -38.37
CA CYS A 188 0.49 -7.04 -38.39
C CYS A 188 -0.16 -6.41 -39.68
N ALA A 189 0.00 -7.06 -40.82
CA ALA A 189 -0.66 -6.61 -42.05
C ALA A 189 -2.21 -6.65 -41.94
N THR A 190 -2.73 -7.72 -41.30
CA THR A 190 -4.16 -7.85 -41.04
C THR A 190 -4.67 -6.79 -40.06
N LEU A 191 -3.92 -6.50 -38.98
CA LEU A 191 -4.24 -5.43 -38.03
C LEU A 191 -4.34 -4.07 -38.74
N SER A 192 -3.41 -3.78 -39.67
CA SER A 192 -3.45 -2.57 -40.48
C SER A 192 -4.69 -2.48 -41.36
N GLN A 193 -5.17 -3.59 -41.93
CA GLN A 193 -6.39 -3.64 -42.72
C GLN A 193 -7.66 -3.35 -41.89
N HIS A 194 -7.61 -3.61 -40.59
CA HIS A 194 -8.69 -3.35 -39.64
C HIS A 194 -8.53 -2.04 -38.85
N ASP A 195 -7.60 -1.17 -39.25
CA ASP A 195 -7.27 0.09 -38.56
C ASP A 195 -6.90 -0.08 -37.08
N ILE A 196 -6.35 -1.25 -36.69
CA ILE A 196 -5.90 -1.55 -35.33
C ILE A 196 -4.45 -1.11 -35.20
N ASN A 197 -4.19 -0.21 -34.24
CA ASN A 197 -2.85 0.28 -33.97
C ASN A 197 -1.98 -0.79 -33.31
N TYR A 198 -0.74 -0.91 -33.76
CA TYR A 198 0.24 -1.82 -33.17
C TYR A 198 1.67 -1.25 -33.24
N ARG A 199 2.56 -1.80 -32.43
CA ARG A 199 3.99 -1.50 -32.45
C ARG A 199 4.81 -2.77 -32.30
N ARG A 200 5.69 -3.05 -33.26
CA ARG A 200 6.68 -4.14 -33.10
C ARG A 200 7.65 -3.79 -31.97
N LEU A 201 7.93 -4.76 -31.12
CA LEU A 201 8.86 -4.58 -30.02
C LEU A 201 10.30 -4.84 -30.51
N SER A 202 11.21 -3.99 -30.06
CA SER A 202 12.66 -4.11 -30.34
C SER A 202 13.32 -5.12 -29.38
N VAL A 203 12.77 -6.34 -29.32
CA VAL A 203 13.29 -7.43 -28.49
C VAL A 203 13.68 -8.60 -29.39
N THR A 204 14.75 -9.30 -29.03
CA THR A 204 15.18 -10.52 -29.72
C THR A 204 14.40 -11.70 -29.17
N GLY A 205 13.74 -12.45 -30.07
CA GLY A 205 12.99 -13.67 -29.72
C GLY A 205 11.53 -13.44 -29.33
N ALA A 206 10.79 -14.52 -29.19
CA ALA A 206 9.36 -14.57 -28.89
C ALA A 206 9.15 -15.16 -27.49
N ALA A 207 9.26 -14.33 -26.45
CA ALA A 207 8.99 -14.73 -25.08
C ALA A 207 7.51 -15.12 -24.90
N HIS A 208 7.23 -16.01 -23.94
CA HIS A 208 5.88 -16.48 -23.61
C HIS A 208 5.12 -17.11 -24.80
N SER A 209 5.86 -17.84 -25.66
CA SER A 209 5.29 -18.51 -26.84
C SER A 209 5.66 -19.98 -26.93
N ALA A 210 5.03 -20.70 -27.85
CA ALA A 210 5.33 -22.09 -28.16
C ALA A 210 6.79 -22.29 -28.63
N LEU A 211 7.48 -21.24 -29.11
CA LEU A 211 8.88 -21.32 -29.48
C LEU A 211 9.80 -21.64 -28.29
N LEU A 212 9.34 -21.48 -27.07
CA LEU A 212 10.08 -21.82 -25.84
C LEU A 212 9.91 -23.29 -25.41
N GLU A 213 8.95 -24.04 -25.97
CA GLU A 213 8.70 -25.45 -25.58
C GLU A 213 9.98 -26.32 -25.53
N PRO A 214 10.92 -26.23 -26.50
CA PRO A 214 12.11 -27.09 -26.51
C PRO A 214 13.07 -26.87 -25.32
N ILE A 215 12.94 -25.76 -24.60
CA ILE A 215 13.84 -25.42 -23.48
C ILE A 215 13.15 -25.52 -22.10
N LEU A 216 11.85 -25.66 -22.03
CA LEU A 216 11.09 -25.58 -20.79
C LEU A 216 11.51 -26.62 -19.76
N ASP A 217 11.71 -27.89 -20.16
CA ASP A 217 12.13 -28.95 -19.26
C ASP A 217 13.54 -28.68 -18.68
N ARG A 218 14.48 -28.26 -19.54
CA ARG A 218 15.83 -27.86 -19.12
C ARG A 218 15.83 -26.69 -18.17
N PHE A 219 14.90 -25.78 -18.33
CA PHE A 219 14.74 -24.65 -17.41
C PHE A 219 14.09 -25.08 -16.10
N GLN A 220 13.07 -25.94 -16.15
CA GLN A 220 12.45 -26.52 -14.95
C GLN A 220 13.48 -27.29 -14.10
N ASP A 221 14.35 -28.10 -14.73
CA ASP A 221 15.44 -28.80 -14.06
C ASP A 221 16.40 -27.80 -13.38
N ALA A 222 16.68 -26.68 -14.04
CA ALA A 222 17.52 -25.64 -13.44
C ALA A 222 16.88 -24.96 -12.23
N CYS A 223 15.55 -24.88 -12.20
CA CYS A 223 14.78 -24.33 -11.08
C CYS A 223 14.62 -25.30 -9.91
N ALA A 224 14.83 -26.61 -10.11
CA ALA A 224 14.63 -27.63 -9.08
C ALA A 224 15.56 -27.46 -7.85
N GLY A 225 16.67 -26.72 -7.99
CA GLY A 225 17.59 -26.38 -6.90
C GLY A 225 17.23 -25.11 -6.14
N LEU A 226 16.19 -24.39 -6.52
CA LEU A 226 15.75 -23.20 -5.79
C LEU A 226 15.02 -23.59 -4.51
N HIS A 227 15.38 -22.92 -3.42
CA HIS A 227 14.69 -23.03 -2.14
C HIS A 227 14.26 -21.65 -1.69
N ALA A 228 12.95 -21.37 -1.80
CA ALA A 228 12.37 -20.13 -1.33
C ALA A 228 12.19 -20.19 0.18
N GLU A 229 12.67 -19.16 0.85
CA GLU A 229 12.40 -18.90 2.26
C GLU A 229 11.11 -18.09 2.43
N PRO A 230 10.49 -18.10 3.61
CA PRO A 230 9.37 -17.21 3.91
C PRO A 230 9.78 -15.75 3.74
N GLY A 231 9.26 -15.11 2.70
CA GLY A 231 9.55 -13.70 2.40
C GLY A 231 8.93 -12.73 3.41
N GLN A 232 9.51 -11.55 3.53
CA GLN A 232 9.00 -10.48 4.39
C GLN A 232 7.90 -9.64 3.72
N ILE A 233 7.85 -9.66 2.39
CA ILE A 233 6.96 -8.84 1.57
C ILE A 233 6.21 -9.77 0.61
N PRO A 234 4.88 -9.71 0.54
CA PRO A 234 4.10 -10.53 -0.37
C PRO A 234 4.33 -10.13 -1.84
N ILE A 235 4.37 -11.13 -2.71
CA ILE A 235 4.46 -10.98 -4.17
C ILE A 235 3.07 -11.21 -4.76
N ILE A 236 2.64 -10.31 -5.65
CA ILE A 236 1.49 -10.56 -6.53
C ILE A 236 2.07 -11.06 -7.84
N SER A 237 1.84 -12.33 -8.14
CA SER A 237 2.38 -12.99 -9.33
C SER A 237 1.68 -12.51 -10.61
N THR A 238 2.47 -12.26 -11.65
CA THR A 238 1.93 -11.98 -12.98
C THR A 238 1.58 -13.23 -13.79
N LEU A 239 1.86 -14.42 -13.26
CA LEU A 239 1.37 -15.69 -13.81
C LEU A 239 -0.07 -15.98 -13.38
N THR A 240 -0.37 -15.83 -12.08
CA THR A 240 -1.67 -16.22 -11.50
C THR A 240 -2.60 -15.04 -11.27
N ALA A 241 -2.06 -13.81 -11.27
CA ALA A 241 -2.74 -12.59 -10.82
C ALA A 241 -3.30 -12.74 -9.39
N ASP A 242 -2.50 -13.32 -8.49
CA ASP A 242 -2.84 -13.52 -7.08
C ASP A 242 -1.59 -13.36 -6.20
N VAL A 243 -1.80 -13.20 -4.89
CA VAL A 243 -0.69 -13.18 -3.92
C VAL A 243 -0.15 -14.60 -3.79
N ILE A 244 1.17 -14.75 -3.91
CA ILE A 244 1.87 -16.03 -3.78
C ILE A 244 2.81 -16.04 -2.58
N ASP A 245 3.11 -17.25 -2.13
CA ASP A 245 4.00 -17.55 -1.00
C ASP A 245 5.21 -18.41 -1.43
N GLU A 246 6.06 -18.72 -0.45
CA GLU A 246 7.21 -19.61 -0.64
C GLU A 246 6.85 -21.01 -1.13
N SER A 247 5.67 -21.50 -0.79
CA SER A 247 5.23 -22.84 -1.24
C SER A 247 5.01 -22.90 -2.75
N THR A 248 4.50 -21.82 -3.30
CA THR A 248 4.32 -21.63 -4.75
C THR A 248 5.68 -21.46 -5.44
N LEU A 249 6.55 -20.61 -4.90
CA LEU A 249 7.87 -20.33 -5.45
C LEU A 249 8.81 -21.55 -5.43
N ASN A 250 8.61 -22.49 -4.48
CA ASN A 250 9.36 -23.75 -4.40
C ASN A 250 8.95 -24.79 -5.45
N GLN A 251 7.93 -24.51 -6.26
CA GLN A 251 7.51 -25.41 -7.32
C GLN A 251 8.28 -25.08 -8.61
N ALA A 252 9.16 -25.98 -9.06
CA ALA A 252 9.88 -25.82 -10.33
C ALA A 252 8.92 -25.67 -11.53
N ASP A 253 7.73 -26.29 -11.47
CA ASP A 253 6.67 -26.13 -12.46
C ASP A 253 6.11 -24.70 -12.49
N TYR A 254 6.09 -23.98 -11.37
CA TYR A 254 5.70 -22.57 -11.33
C TYR A 254 6.56 -21.74 -12.29
N TRP A 255 7.90 -21.85 -12.21
CA TRP A 255 8.81 -21.11 -13.04
C TRP A 255 8.78 -21.55 -14.51
N ARG A 256 8.52 -22.86 -14.77
CA ARG A 256 8.26 -23.37 -16.10
C ARG A 256 7.04 -22.72 -16.74
N ARG A 257 5.91 -22.72 -16.04
CA ARG A 257 4.68 -22.06 -16.49
C ARG A 257 4.88 -20.54 -16.63
N HIS A 258 5.56 -19.92 -15.68
CA HIS A 258 5.88 -18.50 -15.70
C HIS A 258 6.71 -18.10 -16.95
N MET A 259 7.63 -18.93 -17.42
CA MET A 259 8.36 -18.71 -18.66
C MET A 259 7.46 -18.83 -19.90
N ARG A 260 6.49 -19.75 -19.89
CA ARG A 260 5.66 -20.10 -21.05
C ARG A 260 4.35 -19.32 -21.16
N GLN A 261 3.65 -19.11 -20.07
CA GLN A 261 2.33 -18.53 -20.05
C GLN A 261 2.35 -16.99 -20.11
N PRO A 262 1.23 -16.34 -20.49
CA PRO A 262 1.17 -14.90 -20.61
C PRO A 262 1.38 -14.20 -19.27
N VAL A 263 1.99 -13.03 -19.34
CA VAL A 263 2.12 -12.09 -18.21
C VAL A 263 0.80 -11.36 -18.02
N ARG A 264 0.14 -11.56 -16.89
CA ARG A 264 -1.16 -10.93 -16.55
C ARG A 264 -0.96 -9.67 -15.71
N PHE A 265 -0.21 -8.71 -16.29
CA PHE A 265 0.23 -7.52 -15.54
C PHE A 265 -0.96 -6.68 -15.05
N ILE A 266 -1.93 -6.37 -15.93
CA ILE A 266 -3.05 -5.52 -15.54
C ILE A 266 -3.93 -6.18 -14.47
N GLN A 267 -4.12 -7.49 -14.53
CA GLN A 267 -4.87 -8.23 -13.51
C GLN A 267 -4.13 -8.19 -12.16
N SER A 268 -2.80 -8.28 -12.15
CA SER A 268 -2.00 -8.15 -10.93
C SER A 268 -2.07 -6.73 -10.35
N ILE A 269 -2.12 -5.69 -11.20
CA ILE A 269 -2.37 -4.31 -10.75
C ILE A 269 -3.79 -4.17 -10.16
N GLN A 270 -4.80 -4.82 -10.76
CA GLN A 270 -6.16 -4.83 -10.22
C GLN A 270 -6.21 -5.42 -8.82
N VAL A 271 -5.53 -6.57 -8.61
CA VAL A 271 -5.41 -7.19 -7.28
C VAL A 271 -4.71 -6.25 -6.30
N ALA A 272 -3.58 -5.65 -6.67
CA ALA A 272 -2.90 -4.67 -5.82
C ALA A 272 -3.82 -3.50 -5.45
N HIS A 273 -4.57 -2.99 -6.42
CA HIS A 273 -5.51 -1.88 -6.22
C HIS A 273 -6.67 -2.27 -5.28
N GLN A 274 -7.20 -3.50 -5.40
CA GLN A 274 -8.22 -4.05 -4.50
C GLN A 274 -7.69 -4.23 -3.06
N LEU A 275 -6.40 -4.57 -2.93
CA LEU A 275 -5.71 -4.67 -1.64
C LEU A 275 -5.36 -3.30 -1.02
N GLY A 276 -5.73 -2.18 -1.66
CA GLY A 276 -5.54 -0.82 -1.13
C GLY A 276 -4.35 -0.07 -1.70
N ALA A 277 -3.55 -0.68 -2.57
CA ALA A 277 -2.37 -0.04 -3.15
C ALA A 277 -2.73 1.17 -4.01
N ARG A 278 -2.00 2.28 -3.79
CA ARG A 278 -2.18 3.54 -4.52
C ARG A 278 -0.86 4.17 -4.96
N VAL A 279 0.27 3.65 -4.51
CA VAL A 279 1.61 4.15 -4.85
C VAL A 279 2.39 3.03 -5.51
N PHE A 280 2.76 3.22 -6.76
CA PHE A 280 3.49 2.26 -7.58
C PHE A 280 4.84 2.85 -7.95
N LEU A 281 5.94 2.24 -7.47
CA LEU A 281 7.31 2.66 -7.72
C LEU A 281 8.02 1.63 -8.58
N GLU A 282 8.44 2.02 -9.79
CA GLU A 282 9.11 1.14 -10.74
C GLU A 282 10.62 1.10 -10.48
N MET A 283 11.15 -0.11 -10.30
CA MET A 283 12.57 -0.38 -10.03
C MET A 283 13.41 -0.54 -11.30
N GLY A 284 12.76 -0.67 -12.45
CA GLY A 284 13.42 -0.91 -13.72
C GLY A 284 14.27 0.25 -14.23
N PRO A 285 15.18 -0.02 -15.19
CA PRO A 285 16.07 0.99 -15.76
C PRO A 285 15.37 2.02 -16.67
N ASP A 286 14.10 1.81 -17.00
CA ASP A 286 13.27 2.75 -17.76
C ASP A 286 11.80 2.62 -17.31
N ALA A 287 10.99 3.67 -17.51
CA ALA A 287 9.61 3.78 -17.02
C ALA A 287 8.58 3.11 -17.95
N GLN A 288 8.60 1.79 -18.05
CA GLN A 288 7.72 1.02 -18.94
C GLN A 288 6.39 0.62 -18.27
N LEU A 289 6.45 0.11 -17.04
CA LEU A 289 5.28 -0.34 -16.28
C LEU A 289 4.47 0.84 -15.76
N VAL A 290 5.14 1.92 -15.35
CA VAL A 290 4.49 3.20 -15.02
C VAL A 290 3.63 3.69 -16.18
N ALA A 291 4.14 3.62 -17.41
CA ALA A 291 3.37 4.05 -18.60
C ALA A 291 2.15 3.15 -18.86
N CYS A 292 2.22 1.86 -18.55
CA CYS A 292 1.07 0.95 -18.65
C CYS A 292 0.03 1.26 -17.58
N GLY A 293 0.46 1.36 -16.32
CA GLY A 293 -0.44 1.60 -15.20
C GLY A 293 -1.13 2.97 -15.26
N GLN A 294 -0.43 4.02 -15.68
CA GLN A 294 -1.01 5.37 -15.83
C GLN A 294 -2.16 5.43 -16.84
N ARG A 295 -2.18 4.56 -17.85
CA ARG A 295 -3.28 4.50 -18.81
C ARG A 295 -4.57 4.00 -18.20
N GLU A 296 -4.47 3.08 -17.24
CA GLU A 296 -5.62 2.39 -16.64
C GLU A 296 -6.10 3.07 -15.34
N TYR A 297 -5.17 3.61 -14.54
CA TYR A 297 -5.44 4.14 -13.18
C TYR A 297 -4.85 5.53 -12.98
N ARG A 298 -5.08 6.46 -13.92
CA ARG A 298 -4.46 7.79 -13.92
C ARG A 298 -4.81 8.61 -12.68
N ASP A 299 -6.08 8.64 -12.32
CA ASP A 299 -6.60 9.56 -11.30
C ASP A 299 -6.63 8.97 -9.89
N ASN A 300 -6.40 7.66 -9.74
CA ASN A 300 -6.58 6.94 -8.48
C ASN A 300 -5.28 6.34 -7.91
N ALA A 301 -4.14 6.58 -8.53
CA ALA A 301 -2.86 6.05 -8.09
C ALA A 301 -1.68 6.94 -8.51
N TYR A 302 -0.58 6.85 -7.75
CA TYR A 302 0.69 7.50 -8.05
C TYR A 302 1.62 6.51 -8.74
N TRP A 303 2.08 6.87 -9.92
CA TRP A 303 2.95 6.05 -10.76
C TRP A 303 4.31 6.72 -10.89
N ILE A 304 5.33 6.15 -10.25
CA ILE A 304 6.61 6.77 -10.00
C ILE A 304 7.71 5.91 -10.59
N ALA A 305 8.62 6.51 -11.35
CA ALA A 305 9.78 5.81 -11.92
C ALA A 305 11.04 6.12 -11.13
N SER A 306 11.87 5.11 -10.87
CA SER A 306 13.19 5.26 -10.24
C SER A 306 14.30 5.61 -11.23
N ALA A 307 14.11 5.28 -12.50
CA ALA A 307 15.06 5.58 -13.56
C ALA A 307 14.34 5.87 -14.89
N ARG A 308 15.00 6.58 -15.78
CA ARG A 308 14.53 6.84 -17.14
C ARG A 308 15.71 6.90 -18.09
N ARG A 309 15.57 6.27 -19.24
CA ARG A 309 16.56 6.37 -20.31
C ARG A 309 16.75 7.84 -20.74
N ASN A 310 17.99 8.24 -20.96
CA ASN A 310 18.38 9.60 -21.38
C ASN A 310 17.99 10.72 -20.39
N LYS A 311 17.86 10.40 -19.09
CA LYS A 311 17.68 11.39 -18.01
C LYS A 311 18.76 11.18 -16.98
N GLU A 312 19.17 12.28 -16.34
CA GLU A 312 20.10 12.23 -15.21
C GLU A 312 19.46 11.49 -14.04
N ALA A 313 20.21 10.58 -13.41
CA ALA A 313 19.70 9.74 -12.34
C ALA A 313 19.25 10.57 -11.13
N SER A 314 20.03 11.57 -10.75
CA SER A 314 19.71 12.49 -9.63
C SER A 314 18.38 13.22 -9.84
N ASP A 315 18.10 13.69 -11.05
CA ASP A 315 16.87 14.40 -11.36
C ASP A 315 15.65 13.47 -11.25
N VAL A 316 15.77 12.24 -11.77
CA VAL A 316 14.68 11.24 -11.71
C VAL A 316 14.41 10.83 -10.27
N LEU A 317 15.45 10.57 -9.46
CA LEU A 317 15.31 10.19 -8.06
C LEU A 317 14.73 11.32 -7.20
N ASN A 318 15.19 12.56 -7.40
CA ASN A 318 14.64 13.72 -6.72
C ASN A 318 13.16 13.92 -7.06
N GLN A 319 12.79 13.76 -8.33
CA GLN A 319 11.40 13.81 -8.76
C GLN A 319 10.57 12.66 -8.14
N ALA A 320 11.14 11.47 -8.04
CA ALA A 320 10.49 10.33 -7.39
C ALA A 320 10.25 10.61 -5.89
N LEU A 321 11.24 11.15 -5.16
CA LEU A 321 11.09 11.57 -3.77
C LEU A 321 9.97 12.60 -3.58
N LEU A 322 9.91 13.61 -4.44
CA LEU A 322 8.84 14.61 -4.41
C LEU A 322 7.46 14.01 -4.68
N GLN A 323 7.35 13.07 -5.61
CA GLN A 323 6.10 12.38 -5.91
C GLN A 323 5.67 11.44 -4.77
N LEU A 324 6.62 10.74 -4.13
CA LEU A 324 6.37 9.91 -2.95
C LEU A 324 5.87 10.78 -1.78
N TYR A 325 6.49 11.93 -1.56
CA TYR A 325 6.03 12.89 -0.56
C TYR A 325 4.62 13.40 -0.86
N ALA A 326 4.35 13.81 -2.09
CA ALA A 326 3.02 14.25 -2.54
C ALA A 326 1.96 13.12 -2.41
N ALA A 327 2.38 11.86 -2.54
CA ALA A 327 1.53 10.71 -2.32
C ALA A 327 1.26 10.43 -0.82
N GLY A 328 1.89 11.17 0.10
CA GLY A 328 1.74 11.00 1.54
C GLY A 328 2.64 9.90 2.13
N VAL A 329 3.65 9.44 1.39
CA VAL A 329 4.64 8.49 1.92
C VAL A 329 5.54 9.19 2.93
N ALA A 330 5.66 8.62 4.13
CA ALA A 330 6.59 9.12 5.13
C ALA A 330 8.04 8.88 4.67
N LEU A 331 8.80 9.95 4.53
CA LEU A 331 10.20 9.93 4.14
C LEU A 331 11.09 10.38 5.31
N PRO A 332 12.25 9.76 5.52
CA PRO A 332 13.20 10.14 6.57
C PRO A 332 13.98 11.39 6.16
N TRP A 333 13.30 12.55 6.08
CA TRP A 333 13.88 13.79 5.58
C TRP A 333 15.16 14.23 6.32
N ALA A 334 15.28 13.89 7.61
CA ALA A 334 16.47 14.20 8.38
C ALA A 334 17.71 13.48 7.81
N ASP A 335 17.56 12.23 7.39
CA ASP A 335 18.64 11.42 6.83
C ASP A 335 18.89 11.77 5.36
N LEU A 336 17.82 11.93 4.58
CA LEU A 336 17.87 12.32 3.16
C LEU A 336 18.51 13.68 2.92
N LEU A 337 18.38 14.61 3.88
CA LEU A 337 18.94 15.96 3.83
C LEU A 337 20.19 16.11 4.72
N ALA A 338 20.66 15.01 5.32
CA ALA A 338 21.87 15.00 6.13
C ALA A 338 23.09 15.18 5.23
N GLY A 339 23.63 16.37 5.17
CA GLY A 339 24.80 16.76 4.40
C GLY A 339 25.49 17.97 5.02
N ASP A 340 26.57 18.46 4.39
CA ASP A 340 27.32 19.63 4.82
C ASP A 340 26.55 20.97 4.68
N GLY A 341 25.24 20.90 4.38
CA GLY A 341 24.35 22.02 4.25
C GLY A 341 24.08 22.71 5.59
N GLN A 342 24.16 24.02 5.63
CA GLN A 342 23.72 24.81 6.78
C GLN A 342 22.20 25.02 6.71
N ARG A 343 21.55 24.89 7.87
CA ARG A 343 20.14 25.25 7.99
C ARG A 343 19.97 26.74 7.79
N ILE A 344 19.34 27.15 6.70
CA ILE A 344 18.99 28.55 6.44
C ILE A 344 17.51 28.77 6.76
N ALA A 345 17.17 30.03 7.15
CA ALA A 345 15.79 30.44 7.25
C ALA A 345 15.15 30.42 5.83
N ALA A 346 14.16 29.56 5.63
CA ALA A 346 13.38 29.61 4.40
C ALA A 346 12.59 30.93 4.36
N PRO A 347 12.40 31.55 3.17
CA PRO A 347 11.45 32.65 3.06
C PRO A 347 10.08 32.15 3.52
N CYS A 348 9.41 32.98 4.32
CA CYS A 348 8.03 32.68 4.72
C CYS A 348 7.16 32.48 3.48
N TYR A 349 6.15 31.61 3.60
CA TYR A 349 5.13 31.45 2.57
C TYR A 349 4.60 32.85 2.20
N PRO A 350 4.61 33.25 0.92
CA PRO A 350 4.07 34.55 0.50
C PRO A 350 2.54 34.47 0.56
N PHE A 351 2.01 34.64 1.79
CA PHE A 351 0.57 34.75 1.94
C PHE A 351 0.06 35.92 1.10
N ASP A 352 -1.00 35.73 0.38
CA ASP A 352 -1.80 36.83 -0.18
C ASP A 352 -2.33 37.62 1.03
N THR A 353 -1.58 38.69 1.37
CA THR A 353 -1.87 39.45 2.56
C THR A 353 -2.95 40.47 2.26
N GLU A 354 -4.19 40.11 2.51
CA GLU A 354 -5.19 41.12 2.84
C GLU A 354 -4.94 41.62 4.24
N ARG A 355 -5.05 42.93 4.44
CA ARG A 355 -4.80 43.55 5.74
C ARG A 355 -5.98 43.27 6.68
N TYR A 356 -5.93 42.18 7.43
CA TYR A 356 -6.86 41.86 8.51
C TYR A 356 -6.46 42.49 9.85
N TRP A 357 -5.85 43.70 9.81
CA TRP A 357 -5.46 44.39 11.02
C TRP A 357 -6.72 44.87 11.75
N LYS A 358 -6.98 44.30 12.89
CA LYS A 358 -8.00 44.79 13.82
C LYS A 358 -7.47 45.98 14.55
N GLU A 359 -8.01 47.19 14.34
CA GLU A 359 -7.71 48.32 15.19
C GLU A 359 -8.08 47.96 16.63
N ARG A 360 -7.17 48.19 17.58
CA ARG A 360 -7.44 47.97 19.00
C ARG A 360 -8.59 48.88 19.41
N VAL A 361 -9.78 48.32 19.54
CA VAL A 361 -10.88 48.94 20.32
C VAL A 361 -10.60 48.61 21.78
N SER A 362 -10.63 49.60 22.64
CA SER A 362 -10.41 49.54 24.11
C SER A 362 -11.09 48.33 24.77
N PRO A 363 -10.63 47.89 25.95
CA PRO A 363 -10.92 46.55 26.49
C PRO A 363 -12.34 46.43 26.98
N ALA A 364 -13.23 46.15 26.07
CA ALA A 364 -14.39 45.31 26.39
C ALA A 364 -13.84 43.87 26.30
N CYS A 365 -14.13 43.06 27.32
CA CYS A 365 -13.74 41.66 27.48
C CYS A 365 -13.50 40.96 26.15
N GLU A 366 -12.25 40.49 25.88
CA GLU A 366 -11.95 39.86 24.59
C GLU A 366 -12.85 38.66 24.36
N PRO A 367 -13.39 38.44 23.15
CA PRO A 367 -14.27 37.29 22.85
C PRO A 367 -13.66 35.95 23.27
N ALA A 368 -12.34 35.86 23.28
CA ALA A 368 -11.61 34.67 23.73
C ALA A 368 -11.76 34.44 25.24
N ASP A 369 -11.69 35.50 26.08
CA ASP A 369 -11.82 35.39 27.54
C ASP A 369 -13.26 35.06 27.93
N ALA A 370 -14.24 35.63 27.25
CA ALA A 370 -15.66 35.31 27.45
C ALA A 370 -15.98 33.87 27.00
N ALA A 371 -15.41 33.44 25.86
CA ALA A 371 -15.56 32.08 25.38
C ALA A 371 -14.96 31.05 26.36
N LEU A 372 -13.73 31.33 26.85
CA LEU A 372 -13.07 30.49 27.85
C LEU A 372 -13.86 30.45 29.15
N SER A 373 -14.31 31.61 29.67
CA SER A 373 -15.09 31.68 30.90
C SER A 373 -16.42 30.94 30.80
N ALA A 374 -17.15 31.10 29.69
CA ALA A 374 -18.39 30.39 29.44
C ALA A 374 -18.19 28.88 29.29
N GLY A 375 -17.09 28.46 28.61
CA GLY A 375 -16.71 27.07 28.48
C GLY A 375 -16.38 26.42 29.84
N LEU A 376 -15.57 27.11 30.67
CA LEU A 376 -15.20 26.63 32.01
C LEU A 376 -16.40 26.55 32.97
N GLU A 377 -17.31 27.50 32.91
CA GLU A 377 -18.55 27.44 33.70
C GLU A 377 -19.40 26.23 33.34
N VAL A 378 -19.58 25.98 32.04
CA VAL A 378 -20.31 24.79 31.55
C VAL A 378 -19.58 23.51 31.94
N ALA A 379 -18.24 23.47 31.78
CA ALA A 379 -17.43 22.31 32.14
C ALA A 379 -17.58 21.96 33.62
N SER A 380 -17.47 22.98 34.51
CA SER A 380 -17.64 22.79 35.96
C SER A 380 -19.02 22.27 36.34
N ARG A 381 -20.07 22.80 35.71
CA ARG A 381 -21.45 22.37 35.94
C ARG A 381 -21.71 20.97 35.37
N ALA A 382 -21.29 20.72 34.15
CA ALA A 382 -21.49 19.44 33.47
C ALA A 382 -20.66 18.29 34.09
N ALA A 383 -19.48 18.60 34.64
CA ALA A 383 -18.66 17.62 35.35
C ALA A 383 -19.36 16.99 36.55
N THR A 384 -20.23 17.74 37.24
CA THR A 384 -21.01 17.20 38.40
C THR A 384 -22.04 16.16 37.99
N ALA A 385 -22.41 16.11 36.72
CA ALA A 385 -23.34 15.12 36.16
C ALA A 385 -22.61 13.87 35.58
N LEU A 386 -21.28 13.88 35.53
CA LEU A 386 -20.50 12.72 35.10
C LEU A 386 -20.32 11.71 36.23
N ASP A 387 -20.79 10.51 36.02
CA ASP A 387 -20.49 9.36 36.91
C ASP A 387 -19.15 8.75 36.50
N LEU A 388 -18.05 9.33 37.00
CA LEU A 388 -16.69 8.86 36.70
C LEU A 388 -16.44 7.39 37.09
N PRO A 389 -16.91 6.90 38.27
CA PRO A 389 -16.84 5.48 38.60
C PRO A 389 -17.54 4.59 37.58
N ARG A 390 -18.71 4.98 37.09
CA ARG A 390 -19.47 4.26 36.08
C ARG A 390 -18.73 4.25 34.72
N LEU A 391 -18.16 5.38 34.31
CA LEU A 391 -17.37 5.49 33.09
C LEU A 391 -16.09 4.63 33.16
N GLU A 392 -15.43 4.57 34.31
CA GLU A 392 -14.28 3.71 34.52
C GLU A 392 -14.68 2.23 34.48
N ALA A 393 -15.80 1.85 35.08
CA ALA A 393 -16.33 0.49 35.01
C ALA A 393 -16.69 0.10 33.57
N LEU A 394 -17.32 1.00 32.82
CA LEU A 394 -17.59 0.81 31.40
C LEU A 394 -16.33 0.57 30.60
N LYS A 395 -15.28 1.38 30.81
CA LYS A 395 -13.98 1.23 30.18
C LYS A 395 -13.35 -0.13 30.49
N GLN A 396 -13.34 -0.54 31.77
CA GLN A 396 -12.79 -1.84 32.17
C GLN A 396 -13.55 -3.00 31.54
N CYS A 397 -14.88 -2.91 31.46
CA CYS A 397 -15.71 -3.90 30.80
C CYS A 397 -15.40 -3.98 29.29
N ALA A 398 -15.30 -2.82 28.62
CA ALA A 398 -14.95 -2.73 27.20
C ALA A 398 -13.53 -3.29 26.92
N THR A 399 -12.56 -3.02 27.80
CA THR A 399 -11.19 -3.57 27.71
C THR A 399 -11.21 -5.11 27.77
N ARG A 400 -12.00 -5.70 28.68
CA ARG A 400 -12.11 -7.17 28.77
C ARG A 400 -12.78 -7.76 27.52
N LEU A 401 -13.80 -7.12 26.98
CA LEU A 401 -14.43 -7.51 25.72
C LEU A 401 -13.46 -7.40 24.55
N HIS A 402 -12.66 -6.34 24.50
CA HIS A 402 -11.60 -6.18 23.51
C HIS A 402 -10.63 -7.36 23.50
N ALA A 403 -10.13 -7.74 24.68
CA ALA A 403 -9.22 -8.88 24.83
C ALA A 403 -9.86 -10.18 24.31
N ILE A 404 -11.15 -10.42 24.60
CA ILE A 404 -11.89 -11.60 24.12
C ILE A 404 -11.96 -11.60 22.60
N TYR A 405 -12.37 -10.51 21.98
CA TYR A 405 -12.53 -10.43 20.51
C TYR A 405 -11.20 -10.54 19.76
N VAL A 406 -10.15 -9.91 20.29
CA VAL A 406 -8.80 -10.02 19.71
C VAL A 406 -8.28 -11.45 19.84
N ASP A 407 -8.46 -12.09 21.00
CA ASP A 407 -8.03 -13.46 21.20
C ASP A 407 -8.79 -14.45 20.32
N GLN A 408 -10.11 -14.27 20.14
CA GLN A 408 -10.92 -15.05 19.20
C GLN A 408 -10.42 -14.91 17.75
N LEU A 409 -10.10 -13.69 17.31
CA LEU A 409 -9.52 -13.44 16.01
C LEU A 409 -8.19 -14.19 15.87
N VAL A 410 -7.28 -14.03 16.81
CA VAL A 410 -5.96 -14.67 16.78
C VAL A 410 -6.08 -16.19 16.82
N GLN A 411 -6.93 -16.74 17.66
CA GLN A 411 -7.17 -18.19 17.76
C GLN A 411 -7.77 -18.73 16.45
N ARG A 412 -8.70 -18.01 15.84
CA ARG A 412 -9.27 -18.38 14.52
C ARG A 412 -8.20 -18.42 13.42
N CYS A 413 -7.25 -17.47 13.47
CA CYS A 413 -6.17 -17.38 12.48
C CYS A 413 -5.05 -18.40 12.70
N THR A 414 -4.72 -18.73 13.96
CA THR A 414 -3.48 -19.44 14.30
C THR A 414 -3.67 -20.73 15.09
N GLY A 415 -4.89 -21.01 15.57
CA GLY A 415 -5.16 -22.11 16.49
C GLY A 415 -4.32 -21.95 17.77
N ASP A 416 -3.79 -23.06 18.29
CA ASP A 416 -3.02 -23.09 19.53
C ASP A 416 -1.58 -22.53 19.39
N ALA A 417 -1.20 -22.10 18.18
CA ALA A 417 0.16 -21.57 17.94
C ALA A 417 0.46 -20.30 18.76
N ILE A 418 -0.58 -19.57 19.20
CA ILE A 418 -0.43 -18.37 20.03
C ILE A 418 0.25 -18.66 21.37
N GLU A 419 0.14 -19.86 21.90
CA GLU A 419 0.78 -20.26 23.16
C GLU A 419 2.31 -20.32 23.04
N ASN A 420 2.81 -20.58 21.82
CA ASN A 420 4.25 -20.61 21.50
C ASN A 420 4.78 -19.28 20.96
N GLY A 421 3.93 -18.28 20.90
CA GLY A 421 4.26 -16.95 20.39
C GLY A 421 4.14 -16.84 18.86
N VAL A 422 3.35 -15.87 18.39
CA VAL A 422 3.09 -15.63 16.97
C VAL A 422 3.30 -14.16 16.68
N ASP A 423 3.98 -13.83 15.58
CA ASP A 423 4.10 -12.46 15.10
C ASP A 423 2.86 -12.03 14.31
N ALA A 424 2.66 -10.72 14.20
CA ALA A 424 1.48 -10.16 13.52
C ALA A 424 1.37 -10.60 12.05
N MET A 425 2.50 -10.71 11.34
CA MET A 425 2.52 -11.13 9.94
C MET A 425 2.06 -12.60 9.77
N THR A 426 2.46 -13.46 10.70
CA THR A 426 1.99 -14.85 10.70
C THR A 426 0.49 -14.94 10.97
N ILE A 427 -0.06 -14.08 11.86
CA ILE A 427 -1.51 -13.99 12.10
C ILE A 427 -2.21 -13.54 10.80
N MET A 428 -1.71 -12.47 10.17
CA MET A 428 -2.24 -11.94 8.91
C MET A 428 -2.30 -13.03 7.83
N ARG A 429 -1.17 -13.70 7.59
CA ARG A 429 -1.02 -14.70 6.54
C ARG A 429 -1.93 -15.91 6.78
N ARG A 430 -1.87 -16.52 7.98
CA ARG A 430 -2.67 -17.71 8.30
C ARG A 430 -4.16 -17.41 8.31
N GLY A 431 -4.54 -16.22 8.79
CA GLY A 431 -5.92 -15.75 8.80
C GLY A 431 -6.43 -15.28 7.44
N ARG A 432 -5.58 -15.17 6.42
CA ARG A 432 -5.90 -14.54 5.13
C ARG A 432 -6.51 -13.15 5.31
N LEU A 433 -5.96 -12.39 6.28
CA LEU A 433 -6.43 -11.05 6.57
C LEU A 433 -5.85 -10.07 5.53
N LEU A 434 -6.64 -9.08 5.16
CA LEU A 434 -6.23 -8.10 4.16
C LEU A 434 -5.05 -7.25 4.67
N PRO A 435 -4.00 -7.04 3.87
CA PRO A 435 -2.80 -6.29 4.25
C PRO A 435 -3.08 -4.89 4.81
N ARG A 436 -4.13 -4.22 4.32
CA ARG A 436 -4.56 -2.89 4.83
C ARG A 436 -4.87 -2.87 6.33
N TYR A 437 -5.16 -4.03 6.94
CA TYR A 437 -5.45 -4.14 8.37
C TYR A 437 -4.24 -4.52 9.24
N GLN A 438 -3.05 -4.58 8.68
CA GLN A 438 -1.84 -4.93 9.43
C GLN A 438 -1.61 -4.01 10.63
N GLN A 439 -1.71 -2.70 10.42
CA GLN A 439 -1.53 -1.72 11.51
C GLN A 439 -2.65 -1.82 12.54
N LEU A 440 -3.88 -2.04 12.10
CA LEU A 440 -5.00 -2.26 13.01
C LEU A 440 -4.75 -3.50 13.88
N LEU A 441 -4.35 -4.62 13.28
CA LEU A 441 -4.01 -5.84 14.03
C LEU A 441 -2.91 -5.58 15.05
N GLN A 442 -1.82 -4.92 14.64
CA GLN A 442 -0.73 -4.58 15.56
C GLN A 442 -1.21 -3.71 16.71
N ARG A 443 -2.08 -2.73 16.46
CA ARG A 443 -2.66 -1.87 17.48
C ARG A 443 -3.55 -2.65 18.44
N LEU A 444 -4.43 -3.52 17.93
CA LEU A 444 -5.29 -4.38 18.74
C LEU A 444 -4.46 -5.27 19.66
N LEU A 445 -3.41 -5.91 19.13
CA LEU A 445 -2.50 -6.76 19.91
C LEU A 445 -1.70 -5.95 20.96
N ASN A 446 -1.22 -4.75 20.59
CA ASN A 446 -0.49 -3.89 21.50
C ASN A 446 -1.36 -3.39 22.65
N ASN A 447 -2.64 -3.11 22.40
CA ASN A 447 -3.60 -2.79 23.46
C ASN A 447 -3.71 -3.96 24.45
N CYS A 448 -3.85 -5.18 23.97
CA CYS A 448 -3.84 -6.37 24.85
C CYS A 448 -2.51 -6.54 25.62
N VAL A 449 -1.38 -6.08 25.08
CA VAL A 449 -0.10 -6.06 25.81
C VAL A 449 -0.12 -5.01 26.92
N VAL A 450 -0.62 -3.81 26.64
CA VAL A 450 -0.76 -2.73 27.63
C VAL A 450 -1.67 -3.16 28.79
N ASP A 451 -2.77 -3.85 28.46
CA ASP A 451 -3.76 -4.33 29.44
C ASP A 451 -3.30 -5.61 30.19
N GLY A 452 -2.15 -6.19 29.79
CA GLY A 452 -1.55 -7.35 30.42
C GLY A 452 -2.17 -8.70 30.03
N ASP A 453 -2.98 -8.75 28.98
CA ASP A 453 -3.58 -9.98 28.43
C ASP A 453 -2.58 -10.75 27.56
N TYR A 454 -1.72 -10.01 26.87
CA TYR A 454 -0.63 -10.53 26.06
C TYR A 454 0.73 -10.03 26.54
N ARG A 455 1.79 -10.71 26.12
CA ARG A 455 3.18 -10.26 26.23
C ARG A 455 3.78 -10.26 24.83
N CYS A 456 4.54 -9.23 24.51
CA CYS A 456 5.30 -9.16 23.26
C CYS A 456 6.79 -9.23 23.57
N THR A 457 7.49 -10.22 22.98
CA THR A 457 8.94 -10.37 23.06
C THR A 457 9.47 -10.62 21.66
N ASP A 458 10.42 -9.83 21.21
CA ASP A 458 11.02 -9.91 19.87
C ASP A 458 9.96 -9.93 18.74
N GLY A 459 8.91 -9.10 18.88
CA GLY A 459 7.83 -9.00 17.91
C GLY A 459 6.83 -10.16 17.91
N ARG A 460 6.98 -11.11 18.84
CA ARG A 460 6.07 -12.25 18.99
C ARG A 460 5.14 -12.04 20.18
N TYR A 461 3.87 -12.23 19.93
CA TYR A 461 2.80 -12.11 20.92
C TYR A 461 2.48 -13.48 21.52
N VAL A 462 2.43 -13.54 22.85
CA VAL A 462 2.07 -14.73 23.62
C VAL A 462 0.98 -14.33 24.61
N ARG A 463 -0.01 -15.17 24.82
CA ARG A 463 -1.02 -14.96 25.85
C ARG A 463 -0.36 -14.92 27.23
N ALA A 464 -0.53 -13.82 27.97
CA ALA A 464 0.10 -13.62 29.30
C ALA A 464 -0.74 -14.15 30.44
N ARG A 465 -2.07 -14.22 30.23
CA ARG A 465 -3.04 -14.79 31.19
C ARG A 465 -4.18 -15.47 30.43
N PRO A 466 -4.92 -16.39 31.05
CA PRO A 466 -6.10 -17.00 30.43
C PRO A 466 -7.16 -15.93 30.10
N ILE A 467 -7.74 -16.00 28.89
CA ILE A 467 -8.82 -15.14 28.45
C ILE A 467 -10.10 -15.99 28.38
N GLU A 468 -11.07 -15.67 29.22
CA GLU A 468 -12.27 -16.47 29.40
C GLU A 468 -13.37 -16.04 28.40
N HIS A 469 -13.39 -16.63 27.21
CA HIS A 469 -14.35 -16.32 26.15
C HIS A 469 -15.82 -16.50 26.56
N GLN A 470 -16.10 -17.42 27.48
CA GLN A 470 -17.44 -17.67 28.01
C GLN A 470 -18.02 -16.47 28.78
N GLN A 471 -17.19 -15.52 29.24
CA GLN A 471 -17.64 -14.33 29.93
C GLN A 471 -18.19 -13.25 28.98
N ARG A 472 -18.09 -13.42 27.66
CA ARG A 472 -18.50 -12.42 26.66
C ARG A 472 -19.96 -11.93 26.89
N GLU A 473 -20.91 -12.85 27.00
CA GLU A 473 -22.34 -12.53 27.18
C GLU A 473 -22.60 -11.77 28.50
N SER A 474 -21.95 -12.22 29.58
CA SER A 474 -22.03 -11.56 30.87
C SER A 474 -21.45 -10.14 30.81
N LEU A 475 -20.31 -9.98 30.13
CA LEU A 475 -19.67 -8.67 29.97
C LEU A 475 -20.51 -7.72 29.08
N LEU A 476 -21.17 -8.22 28.04
CA LEU A 476 -22.08 -7.40 27.23
C LEU A 476 -23.30 -6.95 28.05
N THR A 477 -23.81 -7.83 28.89
CA THR A 477 -24.91 -7.47 29.81
C THR A 477 -24.47 -6.44 30.84
N GLU A 478 -23.28 -6.62 31.40
CA GLU A 478 -22.65 -5.67 32.34
C GLU A 478 -22.40 -4.31 31.67
N LEU A 479 -21.84 -4.31 30.45
CA LEU A 479 -21.61 -3.11 29.64
C LEU A 479 -22.91 -2.36 29.38
N ALA A 480 -23.98 -3.06 29.01
CA ALA A 480 -25.28 -2.46 28.78
C ALA A 480 -25.82 -1.73 30.04
N GLY A 481 -25.53 -2.29 31.22
CA GLY A 481 -25.83 -1.63 32.50
C GLY A 481 -25.14 -0.27 32.70
N TYR A 482 -23.93 -0.12 32.10
CA TYR A 482 -23.17 1.14 32.17
C TYR A 482 -23.52 2.13 31.04
N CYS A 483 -24.26 1.72 30.01
CA CYS A 483 -24.53 2.53 28.82
C CYS A 483 -25.76 3.46 28.93
N GLU A 484 -26.24 3.81 30.15
CA GLU A 484 -27.28 4.78 30.38
C GLU A 484 -28.65 4.49 29.67
N GLY A 485 -28.89 3.22 29.34
CA GLY A 485 -30.08 2.80 28.58
C GLY A 485 -29.88 2.81 27.05
N PHE A 486 -28.71 3.25 26.56
CA PHE A 486 -28.40 3.27 25.13
C PHE A 486 -27.95 1.90 24.64
N GLN A 487 -28.87 1.02 24.29
CA GLN A 487 -28.62 -0.34 23.83
C GLN A 487 -27.79 -0.39 22.53
N ALA A 488 -27.86 0.66 21.71
CA ALA A 488 -27.06 0.75 20.47
C ALA A 488 -25.55 0.67 20.71
N ILE A 489 -25.04 1.07 21.86
CA ILE A 489 -23.61 1.05 22.20
C ILE A 489 -23.11 -0.40 22.37
N PRO A 490 -23.64 -1.21 23.31
CA PRO A 490 -23.22 -2.59 23.46
C PRO A 490 -23.51 -3.43 22.20
N ASP A 491 -24.61 -3.17 21.49
CA ASP A 491 -24.94 -3.87 20.25
C ASP A 491 -23.92 -3.61 19.15
N THR A 492 -23.44 -2.37 19.04
CA THR A 492 -22.38 -2.03 18.07
C THR A 492 -21.05 -2.67 18.43
N ILE A 493 -20.68 -2.66 19.73
CA ILE A 493 -19.45 -3.31 20.20
C ILE A 493 -19.51 -4.82 19.97
N ALA A 494 -20.65 -5.46 20.27
CA ALA A 494 -20.85 -6.88 20.02
C ALA A 494 -20.75 -7.20 18.53
N ARG A 495 -21.47 -6.47 17.69
CA ARG A 495 -21.47 -6.67 16.23
C ARG A 495 -20.09 -6.47 15.61
N ALA A 496 -19.38 -5.41 15.99
CA ALA A 496 -18.05 -5.13 15.48
C ALA A 496 -17.03 -6.20 15.95
N GLY A 497 -17.10 -6.64 17.20
CA GLY A 497 -16.24 -7.66 17.74
C GLY A 497 -16.49 -9.05 17.11
N ASP A 498 -17.77 -9.45 17.01
CA ASP A 498 -18.18 -10.73 16.44
C ASP A 498 -17.82 -10.85 14.94
N ARG A 499 -17.77 -9.73 14.22
CA ARG A 499 -17.47 -9.64 12.79
C ARG A 499 -16.04 -9.18 12.51
N LEU A 500 -15.19 -9.12 13.53
CA LEU A 500 -13.83 -8.62 13.38
C LEU A 500 -13.02 -9.40 12.34
N TYR A 501 -13.17 -10.73 12.31
CA TYR A 501 -12.52 -11.56 11.30
C TYR A 501 -13.09 -11.31 9.90
N GLU A 502 -14.41 -11.25 9.74
CA GLU A 502 -15.08 -11.02 8.46
C GLU A 502 -14.68 -9.66 7.86
N MET A 503 -14.59 -8.64 8.70
CA MET A 503 -14.09 -7.33 8.31
C MET A 503 -12.63 -7.43 7.85
N MET A 504 -11.76 -8.01 8.68
CA MET A 504 -10.32 -8.04 8.39
C MET A 504 -9.94 -8.98 7.24
N SER A 505 -10.76 -10.00 6.95
CA SER A 505 -10.61 -10.86 5.78
C SER A 505 -11.21 -10.26 4.50
N GLY A 506 -11.97 -9.16 4.62
CA GLY A 506 -12.66 -8.52 3.49
C GLY A 506 -13.98 -9.18 3.09
N ALA A 507 -14.49 -10.10 3.91
CA ALA A 507 -15.79 -10.73 3.67
C ALA A 507 -16.95 -9.78 3.91
N GLU A 508 -16.76 -8.77 4.77
CA GLU A 508 -17.76 -7.74 5.07
C GLU A 508 -17.11 -6.34 5.13
N GLU A 509 -17.84 -5.34 4.67
CA GLU A 509 -17.40 -3.94 4.70
C GLU A 509 -17.55 -3.33 6.10
N PRO A 510 -16.53 -2.65 6.66
CA PRO A 510 -16.57 -2.04 8.00
C PRO A 510 -17.76 -1.10 8.22
N VAL A 511 -18.08 -0.29 7.20
CA VAL A 511 -19.18 0.68 7.27
C VAL A 511 -20.53 -0.01 7.47
N ALA A 512 -20.75 -1.16 6.82
CA ALA A 512 -21.98 -1.93 6.96
C ALA A 512 -22.13 -2.57 8.36
N ILE A 513 -21.00 -2.86 9.03
CA ILE A 513 -20.98 -3.43 10.38
C ILE A 513 -21.27 -2.33 11.42
N ILE A 514 -20.65 -1.16 11.27
CA ILE A 514 -20.75 -0.06 12.23
C ILE A 514 -22.05 0.75 12.05
N PHE A 515 -22.48 0.96 10.80
CA PHE A 515 -23.65 1.74 10.42
C PHE A 515 -24.66 0.89 9.63
N PRO A 516 -25.31 -0.10 10.23
CA PRO A 516 -26.30 -0.90 9.51
C PRO A 516 -27.52 -0.03 9.13
N GLN A 517 -28.00 -0.18 7.89
CA GLN A 517 -29.15 0.60 7.35
C GLN A 517 -30.46 0.44 8.13
N SER A 518 -30.54 -0.55 9.01
CA SER A 518 -31.73 -0.88 9.80
C SER A 518 -31.71 -0.38 11.26
N ALA A 519 -30.61 0.24 11.72
CA ALA A 519 -30.52 0.75 13.09
C ALA A 519 -30.96 2.21 13.13
N SER A 520 -32.11 2.47 13.75
CA SER A 520 -32.65 3.83 13.98
C SER A 520 -31.80 4.63 14.97
N ASP A 521 -30.99 3.97 15.81
CA ASP A 521 -30.18 4.57 16.86
C ASP A 521 -28.75 4.01 16.79
N GLY A 522 -27.99 4.54 15.84
CA GLY A 522 -26.63 4.05 15.56
C GLY A 522 -25.58 4.59 16.54
N VAL A 523 -24.33 4.54 16.12
CA VAL A 523 -23.15 5.11 16.79
C VAL A 523 -23.30 6.61 17.10
N GLU A 524 -24.24 7.29 16.45
CA GLU A 524 -24.60 8.69 16.64
C GLU A 524 -24.93 9.02 18.10
N VAL A 525 -25.65 8.13 18.79
CA VAL A 525 -25.99 8.24 20.22
C VAL A 525 -24.74 8.39 21.08
N LEU A 526 -23.67 7.70 20.76
CA LEU A 526 -22.38 7.79 21.47
C LEU A 526 -21.81 9.21 21.44
N TYR A 527 -21.97 9.89 20.32
CA TYR A 527 -21.44 11.25 20.12
C TYR A 527 -22.40 12.36 20.55
N GLN A 528 -23.70 12.12 20.53
CA GLN A 528 -24.71 13.15 20.81
C GLN A 528 -25.24 13.09 22.24
N GLU A 529 -25.62 11.93 22.72
CA GLU A 529 -26.46 11.77 23.89
C GLU A 529 -25.79 11.07 25.07
N PHE A 530 -24.79 10.18 24.79
CA PHE A 530 -24.08 9.52 25.86
C PHE A 530 -23.35 10.55 26.74
N SER A 531 -23.32 10.33 28.07
CA SER A 531 -22.83 11.30 29.04
C SER A 531 -21.50 11.96 28.72
N PHE A 532 -20.54 11.15 28.21
CA PHE A 532 -19.22 11.63 27.82
C PHE A 532 -19.26 12.52 26.57
N GLY A 533 -19.94 12.11 25.49
CA GLY A 533 -20.13 12.94 24.29
C GLY A 533 -20.87 14.22 24.59
N ARG A 534 -21.97 14.12 25.34
CA ARG A 534 -22.77 15.25 25.81
C ARG A 534 -21.95 16.25 26.62
N TYR A 535 -21.08 15.79 27.51
CA TYR A 535 -20.20 16.65 28.31
C TYR A 535 -19.36 17.58 27.42
N PHE A 536 -18.65 17.03 26.44
CA PHE A 536 -17.81 17.85 25.56
C PHE A 536 -18.62 18.72 24.61
N ASN A 537 -19.74 18.23 24.11
CA ASN A 537 -20.63 19.02 23.26
C ASN A 537 -21.24 20.22 24.00
N GLN A 538 -21.60 20.05 25.28
CA GLN A 538 -22.06 21.15 26.12
C GLN A 538 -20.97 22.21 26.32
N ILE A 539 -19.73 21.82 26.53
CA ILE A 539 -18.60 22.75 26.64
C ILE A 539 -18.43 23.52 25.33
N ALA A 540 -18.43 22.83 24.19
CA ALA A 540 -18.31 23.46 22.88
C ALA A 540 -19.43 24.46 22.61
N ALA A 541 -20.69 24.10 22.94
CA ALA A 541 -21.83 25.00 22.86
C ALA A 541 -21.68 26.19 23.81
N GLY A 542 -21.18 25.99 25.04
CA GLY A 542 -20.89 27.05 26.01
C GLY A 542 -19.84 28.03 25.50
N VAL A 543 -18.77 27.54 24.94
CA VAL A 543 -17.72 28.36 24.30
C VAL A 543 -18.30 29.19 23.16
N LEU A 544 -19.10 28.57 22.28
CA LEU A 544 -19.71 29.26 21.16
C LEU A 544 -20.70 30.33 21.63
N ARG A 545 -21.50 30.04 22.66
CA ARG A 545 -22.41 31.01 23.29
C ARG A 545 -21.66 32.24 23.81
N GLY A 546 -20.52 32.04 24.50
CA GLY A 546 -19.67 33.13 24.96
C GLY A 546 -19.17 34.00 23.83
N ILE A 547 -18.78 33.39 22.70
CA ILE A 547 -18.37 34.10 21.48
C ILE A 547 -19.54 34.88 20.90
N VAL A 548 -20.72 34.28 20.75
CA VAL A 548 -21.91 34.92 20.18
C VAL A 548 -22.36 36.11 21.01
N GLN A 549 -22.36 36.01 22.34
CA GLN A 549 -22.80 37.05 23.25
C GLN A 549 -21.88 38.28 23.28
N THR A 550 -20.62 38.10 23.06
CA THR A 550 -19.61 39.19 23.14
C THR A 550 -19.23 39.78 21.79
N ARG A 551 -19.62 39.13 20.69
CA ARG A 551 -19.33 39.63 19.34
C ARG A 551 -20.08 40.92 19.03
N GLN A 552 -19.50 41.75 18.18
CA GLN A 552 -20.21 42.91 17.64
C GLN A 552 -21.22 42.48 16.57
N PRO A 553 -22.47 42.98 16.56
CA PRO A 553 -23.53 42.52 15.64
C PRO A 553 -23.22 42.66 14.16
N ARG A 554 -22.31 43.54 13.77
CA ARG A 554 -21.93 43.81 12.37
C ARG A 554 -20.76 42.95 11.89
N GLN A 555 -20.10 42.16 12.75
CA GLN A 555 -19.02 41.29 12.34
C GLN A 555 -19.57 39.93 11.89
N PRO A 556 -19.21 39.39 10.70
CA PRO A 556 -19.61 38.04 10.31
C PRO A 556 -18.99 37.02 11.26
N LEU A 557 -19.79 36.03 11.66
CA LEU A 557 -19.32 34.87 12.40
C LEU A 557 -19.03 33.75 11.39
N ARG A 558 -17.76 33.34 11.31
CA ARG A 558 -17.34 32.25 10.47
C ARG A 558 -16.93 31.07 11.33
N ILE A 559 -17.53 29.94 11.09
CA ILE A 559 -17.24 28.69 11.78
C ILE A 559 -16.77 27.68 10.74
N LEU A 560 -15.64 27.02 11.02
CA LEU A 560 -15.15 25.88 10.27
C LEU A 560 -15.18 24.67 11.20
N GLU A 561 -15.97 23.67 10.82
CA GLU A 561 -15.97 22.38 11.50
C GLU A 561 -15.18 21.37 10.65
N VAL A 562 -14.13 20.78 11.22
CA VAL A 562 -13.30 19.78 10.55
C VAL A 562 -13.65 18.42 11.14
N GLY A 563 -14.10 17.49 10.27
CA GLY A 563 -14.45 16.13 10.68
C GLY A 563 -15.83 16.05 11.34
N GLY A 564 -16.83 16.76 10.82
CA GLY A 564 -18.19 16.79 11.35
C GLY A 564 -18.87 15.41 11.53
N GLY A 565 -18.40 14.40 10.80
CA GLY A 565 -18.83 13.00 10.95
C GLY A 565 -20.34 12.82 10.89
N THR A 566 -20.93 12.28 11.97
CA THR A 566 -22.39 12.12 12.10
C THR A 566 -23.13 13.41 12.48
N GLY A 567 -22.45 14.55 12.58
CA GLY A 567 -23.02 15.82 13.02
C GLY A 567 -23.30 15.90 14.53
N GLY A 568 -22.68 15.02 15.32
CA GLY A 568 -22.91 14.95 16.75
C GLY A 568 -22.66 16.27 17.49
N THR A 569 -21.51 16.90 17.23
CA THR A 569 -21.18 18.22 17.79
C THR A 569 -21.98 19.33 17.13
N THR A 570 -22.18 19.27 15.81
CA THR A 570 -22.98 20.22 15.03
C THR A 570 -24.40 20.40 15.64
N ALA A 571 -25.04 19.29 16.00
CA ALA A 571 -26.39 19.32 16.58
C ALA A 571 -26.47 20.13 17.89
N TRP A 572 -25.38 20.21 18.66
CA TRP A 572 -25.28 21.02 19.87
C TRP A 572 -24.90 22.47 19.62
N LEU A 573 -24.18 22.75 18.53
CA LEU A 573 -23.73 24.09 18.16
C LEU A 573 -24.81 24.90 17.44
N LEU A 574 -25.61 24.29 16.56
CA LEU A 574 -26.59 24.96 15.75
C LEU A 574 -27.66 25.76 16.58
N PRO A 575 -28.19 25.26 17.72
CA PRO A 575 -29.10 26.02 18.54
C PRO A 575 -28.52 27.34 19.06
N GLU A 576 -27.21 27.39 19.36
CA GLU A 576 -26.51 28.60 19.84
C GLU A 576 -26.31 29.64 18.73
N LEU A 577 -26.48 29.25 17.50
CA LEU A 577 -26.35 30.09 16.31
C LEU A 577 -27.70 30.66 15.82
N ASN A 578 -28.78 30.30 16.47
CA ASN A 578 -30.11 30.69 16.02
C ASN A 578 -30.28 32.22 16.13
N GLY A 579 -30.66 32.86 15.04
CA GLY A 579 -30.82 34.31 14.97
C GLY A 579 -29.51 35.11 14.89
N VAL A 580 -28.36 34.47 14.74
CA VAL A 580 -27.08 35.15 14.60
C VAL A 580 -26.96 35.74 13.18
N PRO A 581 -26.86 37.09 13.01
CA PRO A 581 -26.76 37.71 11.70
C PRO A 581 -25.36 37.49 11.10
N ALA A 582 -25.30 37.42 9.77
CA ALA A 582 -24.05 37.24 9.02
C ALA A 582 -23.22 36.01 9.48
N LEU A 583 -23.89 34.84 9.56
CA LEU A 583 -23.30 33.57 9.90
C LEU A 583 -22.86 32.83 8.63
N GLU A 584 -21.61 32.37 8.62
CA GLU A 584 -21.07 31.43 7.63
C GLU A 584 -20.61 30.18 8.37
N TYR A 585 -21.21 29.01 8.07
CA TYR A 585 -20.83 27.73 8.68
C TYR A 585 -20.32 26.80 7.56
N HIS A 586 -19.10 26.31 7.69
CA HIS A 586 -18.43 25.42 6.73
C HIS A 586 -18.10 24.09 7.39
N PHE A 587 -18.33 22.99 6.66
CA PHE A 587 -18.01 21.64 7.07
C PHE A 587 -16.77 21.13 6.36
#